data_5a29ff256bf41d7badd81c9fe966bcc2
#
_entry.id   5a29ff256bf41d7badd81c9fe966bcc2
#
_cell.length_a   1.000
_cell.length_b   1.000
_cell.length_c   1.000
_cell.angle_alpha   90.00
_cell.angle_beta   90.00
_cell.angle_gamma   90.00
#
_symmetry.space_group_name_H-M   'P 1'
#
loop_
_entity.id
_entity.type
_entity.pdbx_description
1 polymer ?
#
loop_
_entity_poly.entity_id
_entity_poly.type
_entity_poly.pdbx_seq_one_letter_code
_entity_poly.pdbx_strand_id
1 'polypeptide(L)'
;MAGGHCQPMEGAMSDDNPFRGPSVRGIPEGDNRERMICAECGYILYDNPKIVVGSVARWDDRILLVRRSIEPRYGYWTLPAGYLELNEAASAGAEREAWEEARARIEIEGLLAIYDIPRISQVQLIYRARLLDDAIQAGSESLEVKLFEWAEIPWNELAFPSIGWALQHDREARATRDFTARINPPGS
;
A
#
# COMPACT_ATOMS: atom_id res chain seq x y z
N MET A 1 11.43 -22.53 5.48
CA MET A 1 10.80 -23.03 6.71
C MET A 1 9.32 -22.77 6.56
N ALA A 2 8.53 -23.83 6.58
CA ALA A 2 7.10 -23.80 6.25
C ALA A 2 6.30 -23.04 7.30
N GLY A 3 5.52 -22.05 6.87
CA GLY A 3 4.54 -21.39 7.71
C GLY A 3 3.44 -22.37 8.08
N GLY A 4 3.53 -22.94 9.29
CA GLY A 4 2.49 -23.81 9.82
C GLY A 4 1.23 -22.98 10.09
N HIS A 5 0.21 -23.21 9.30
CA HIS A 5 -1.15 -22.81 9.66
C HIS A 5 -1.59 -23.67 10.83
N CYS A 6 -2.14 -23.05 11.86
CA CYS A 6 -2.84 -23.76 12.91
C CYS A 6 -4.11 -24.38 12.29
N GLN A 7 -4.01 -25.64 11.85
CA GLN A 7 -5.17 -26.37 11.34
C GLN A 7 -5.86 -27.08 12.50
N PRO A 8 -7.19 -27.03 12.62
CA PRO A 8 -7.92 -27.85 13.56
C PRO A 8 -7.69 -29.30 13.19
N MET A 9 -7.40 -30.15 14.20
CA MET A 9 -7.40 -31.62 14.03
C MET A 9 -8.78 -32.05 13.55
N GLU A 10 -8.82 -32.84 12.47
CA GLU A 10 -10.07 -33.38 11.95
C GLU A 10 -10.80 -34.21 13.03
N GLY A 11 -11.93 -33.71 13.48
CA GLY A 11 -12.80 -34.45 14.42
C GLY A 11 -13.57 -33.52 15.36
N ALA A 12 -14.76 -33.13 14.95
CA ALA A 12 -15.81 -32.42 15.66
C ALA A 12 -15.98 -30.95 15.28
N MET A 13 -16.77 -30.72 14.26
CA MET A 13 -17.48 -29.45 14.09
C MET A 13 -18.59 -29.37 15.13
N SER A 14 -18.29 -28.85 16.33
CA SER A 14 -19.29 -28.30 17.23
C SER A 14 -19.13 -26.78 17.19
N ASP A 15 -20.24 -26.05 17.14
CA ASP A 15 -20.29 -24.56 17.13
C ASP A 15 -19.66 -23.91 18.38
N ASP A 16 -19.12 -24.73 19.29
CA ASP A 16 -18.43 -24.32 20.53
C ASP A 16 -16.91 -24.51 20.49
N ASN A 17 -16.26 -24.52 19.32
CA ASN A 17 -14.80 -24.56 19.30
C ASN A 17 -14.24 -23.14 19.57
N PRO A 18 -13.75 -22.84 20.80
CA PRO A 18 -13.18 -21.53 21.13
C PRO A 18 -11.74 -21.42 20.58
N PHE A 19 -11.52 -21.77 19.33
CA PHE A 19 -10.22 -21.57 18.70
C PHE A 19 -9.91 -20.08 18.64
N ARG A 20 -9.25 -19.57 19.69
CA ARG A 20 -9.01 -18.14 19.89
C ARG A 20 -7.76 -17.64 19.18
N GLY A 21 -7.05 -18.50 18.46
CA GLY A 21 -5.78 -18.17 17.82
C GLY A 21 -4.68 -17.75 18.83
N PRO A 22 -3.61 -17.08 18.37
CA PRO A 22 -2.55 -16.61 19.26
C PRO A 22 -3.07 -15.53 20.21
N SER A 23 -3.06 -15.83 21.51
CA SER A 23 -3.64 -14.96 22.56
C SER A 23 -2.68 -14.64 23.70
N VAL A 24 -1.54 -15.34 23.80
CA VAL A 24 -0.53 -15.14 24.85
C VAL A 24 0.65 -14.38 24.26
N ARG A 25 1.09 -13.34 24.97
CA ARG A 25 2.34 -12.63 24.66
C ARG A 25 3.51 -13.30 25.36
N GLY A 26 4.58 -13.57 24.62
CA GLY A 26 5.80 -14.15 25.16
C GLY A 26 6.95 -14.10 24.17
N ILE A 27 8.15 -14.38 24.64
CA ILE A 27 9.34 -14.51 23.78
C ILE A 27 9.51 -16.00 23.46
N PRO A 28 9.30 -16.42 22.20
CA PRO A 28 9.49 -17.81 21.81
C PRO A 28 10.94 -18.25 21.99
N GLU A 29 11.16 -19.54 22.16
CA GLU A 29 12.52 -20.09 22.21
C GLU A 29 13.28 -19.73 20.91
N GLY A 30 14.46 -19.15 21.07
CA GLY A 30 15.31 -18.72 19.96
C GLY A 30 14.95 -17.36 19.34
N ASP A 31 13.90 -16.68 19.81
CA ASP A 31 13.58 -15.29 19.42
C ASP A 31 14.10 -14.29 20.45
N ASN A 32 14.14 -13.01 20.08
CA ASN A 32 14.55 -11.91 20.96
C ASN A 32 13.44 -10.85 21.15
N ARG A 33 12.22 -11.13 20.64
CA ARG A 33 11.06 -10.22 20.71
C ARG A 33 9.83 -10.94 21.20
N GLU A 34 8.95 -10.18 21.85
CA GLU A 34 7.61 -10.67 22.15
C GLU A 34 6.82 -10.95 20.88
N ARG A 35 6.13 -12.09 20.88
CA ARG A 35 5.20 -12.51 19.83
C ARG A 35 3.87 -12.90 20.44
N MET A 36 2.85 -12.97 19.60
CA MET A 36 1.60 -13.60 19.97
C MET A 36 1.72 -15.11 19.73
N ILE A 37 1.44 -15.90 20.76
CA ILE A 37 1.59 -17.36 20.76
C ILE A 37 0.23 -17.97 21.04
N CYS A 38 -0.13 -19.04 20.33
CA CYS A 38 -1.31 -19.83 20.66
C CYS A 38 -1.00 -20.71 21.88
N ALA A 39 -1.77 -20.55 22.96
CA ALA A 39 -1.57 -21.32 24.19
C ALA A 39 -1.84 -22.82 24.01
N GLU A 40 -2.61 -23.22 23.01
CA GLU A 40 -3.01 -24.60 22.78
C GLU A 40 -2.02 -25.37 21.90
N CYS A 41 -1.61 -24.79 20.76
CA CYS A 41 -0.77 -25.49 19.78
C CYS A 41 0.65 -24.90 19.65
N GLY A 42 0.99 -23.83 20.37
CA GLY A 42 2.30 -23.20 20.31
C GLY A 42 2.55 -22.40 19.01
N TYR A 43 1.54 -22.23 18.13
CA TYR A 43 1.70 -21.43 16.92
C TYR A 43 2.13 -20.01 17.26
N ILE A 44 3.17 -19.50 16.58
CA ILE A 44 3.71 -18.16 16.77
C ILE A 44 3.28 -17.28 15.61
N LEU A 45 2.58 -16.18 15.91
CA LEU A 45 2.22 -15.20 14.90
C LEU A 45 3.40 -14.26 14.68
N TYR A 46 3.99 -14.32 13.49
CA TYR A 46 4.96 -13.36 13.00
C TYR A 46 4.22 -12.25 12.26
N ASP A 47 3.91 -11.18 12.98
CA ASP A 47 3.28 -9.99 12.40
C ASP A 47 4.34 -9.14 11.70
N ASN A 48 4.17 -8.94 10.41
CA ASN A 48 5.10 -8.20 9.56
C ASN A 48 4.52 -6.81 9.20
N PRO A 49 5.39 -5.83 8.85
CA PRO A 49 4.91 -4.58 8.29
C PRO A 49 4.01 -4.81 7.08
N LYS A 50 2.93 -4.06 6.99
CA LYS A 50 2.03 -4.10 5.84
C LYS A 50 2.69 -3.43 4.65
N ILE A 51 2.59 -4.08 3.49
CA ILE A 51 3.08 -3.52 2.24
C ILE A 51 1.92 -2.79 1.57
N VAL A 52 2.16 -1.54 1.21
CA VAL A 52 1.26 -0.71 0.40
C VAL A 52 1.90 -0.55 -0.97
N VAL A 53 1.11 -0.69 -2.02
CA VAL A 53 1.54 -0.47 -3.41
C VAL A 53 0.71 0.64 -4.02
N GLY A 54 1.34 1.47 -4.84
CA GLY A 54 0.65 2.56 -5.50
C GLY A 54 1.46 3.15 -6.63
N SER A 55 0.90 4.13 -7.33
CA SER A 55 1.54 4.70 -8.50
C SER A 55 1.36 6.19 -8.66
N VAL A 56 2.42 6.87 -9.13
CA VAL A 56 2.33 8.19 -9.75
C VAL A 56 2.06 7.96 -11.24
N ALA A 57 0.78 7.91 -11.60
CA ALA A 57 0.34 7.69 -12.97
C ALA A 57 0.11 9.01 -13.69
N ARG A 58 0.60 9.12 -14.93
CA ARG A 58 0.51 10.33 -15.75
C ARG A 58 -0.20 10.08 -17.07
N TRP A 59 -0.94 11.11 -17.49
CA TRP A 59 -1.40 11.32 -18.86
C TRP A 59 -0.79 12.62 -19.38
N ASP A 60 0.18 12.52 -20.29
CA ASP A 60 1.05 13.63 -20.67
C ASP A 60 1.74 14.25 -19.42
N ASP A 61 1.57 15.55 -19.19
CA ASP A 61 2.12 16.26 -18.03
C ASP A 61 1.17 16.30 -16.82
N ARG A 62 -0.04 15.74 -16.94
CA ARG A 62 -1.04 15.70 -15.87
C ARG A 62 -0.89 14.43 -15.04
N ILE A 63 -1.15 14.55 -13.75
CA ILE A 63 -1.00 13.51 -12.73
C ILE A 63 -2.38 13.07 -12.25
N LEU A 64 -2.62 11.76 -12.22
CA LEU A 64 -3.82 11.17 -11.66
C LEU A 64 -3.79 11.25 -10.13
N LEU A 65 -4.80 11.89 -9.55
CA LEU A 65 -5.10 11.80 -8.12
C LEU A 65 -6.54 11.34 -7.93
N VAL A 66 -6.77 10.68 -6.80
CA VAL A 66 -8.07 10.20 -6.33
C VAL A 66 -8.44 10.90 -5.04
N ARG A 67 -9.71 11.24 -4.84
CA ARG A 67 -10.22 11.85 -3.63
C ARG A 67 -10.88 10.78 -2.77
N ARG A 68 -10.35 10.53 -1.60
CA ARG A 68 -10.72 9.43 -0.71
C ARG A 68 -12.18 9.48 -0.28
N SER A 69 -12.89 8.34 -0.35
CA SER A 69 -14.22 8.17 0.25
C SER A 69 -14.20 7.39 1.56
N ILE A 70 -13.01 7.03 2.07
CA ILE A 70 -12.81 6.21 3.27
C ILE A 70 -11.87 6.89 4.27
N GLU A 71 -11.99 6.51 5.55
CA GLU A 71 -11.05 6.90 6.60
C GLU A 71 -9.76 6.05 6.56
N PRO A 72 -8.61 6.54 7.02
CA PRO A 72 -8.39 7.91 7.50
C PRO A 72 -8.32 8.90 6.33
N ARG A 73 -8.53 10.18 6.64
CA ARG A 73 -8.43 11.27 5.66
C ARG A 73 -9.51 11.25 4.56
N TYR A 74 -10.75 10.99 4.93
CA TYR A 74 -11.91 11.19 4.06
C TYR A 74 -11.90 12.57 3.40
N GLY A 75 -12.14 12.63 2.10
CA GLY A 75 -12.19 13.87 1.32
C GLY A 75 -10.85 14.46 0.90
N TYR A 76 -9.72 13.89 1.33
CA TYR A 76 -8.38 14.31 0.90
C TYR A 76 -7.93 13.60 -0.37
N TRP A 77 -6.98 14.23 -1.08
CA TRP A 77 -6.42 13.70 -2.32
C TRP A 77 -5.22 12.79 -2.06
N THR A 78 -5.13 11.73 -2.85
CA THR A 78 -4.03 10.76 -2.77
C THR A 78 -3.69 10.21 -4.15
N LEU A 79 -2.57 9.50 -4.25
CA LEU A 79 -2.29 8.61 -5.37
C LEU A 79 -3.17 7.36 -5.24
N PRO A 80 -3.54 6.70 -6.36
CA PRO A 80 -4.11 5.36 -6.30
C PRO A 80 -3.14 4.42 -5.59
N ALA A 81 -3.58 3.84 -4.46
CA ALA A 81 -2.73 2.98 -3.63
C ALA A 81 -3.51 2.25 -2.54
N GLY A 82 -3.16 0.97 -2.31
CA GLY A 82 -3.71 0.16 -1.25
C GLY A 82 -2.79 -0.98 -0.82
N TYR A 83 -3.32 -1.94 -0.08
CA TYR A 83 -2.53 -3.07 0.39
C TYR A 83 -2.20 -4.05 -0.72
N LEU A 84 -0.95 -4.54 -0.71
CA LEU A 84 -0.54 -5.65 -1.56
C LEU A 84 -1.26 -6.93 -1.09
N GLU A 85 -1.88 -7.62 -2.04
CA GLU A 85 -2.58 -8.87 -1.78
C GLU A 85 -1.64 -10.08 -1.77
N LEU A 86 -2.09 -11.17 -1.13
CA LEU A 86 -1.33 -12.43 -1.14
C LEU A 86 -1.21 -12.98 -2.56
N ASN A 87 -0.02 -13.50 -2.90
CA ASN A 87 0.30 -14.07 -4.21
C ASN A 87 0.23 -13.08 -5.38
N GLU A 88 0.29 -11.78 -5.10
CA GLU A 88 0.29 -10.71 -6.08
C GLU A 88 1.70 -10.12 -6.23
N ALA A 89 2.11 -9.83 -7.46
CA ALA A 89 3.34 -9.06 -7.70
C ALA A 89 3.09 -7.58 -7.37
N ALA A 90 4.06 -6.90 -6.75
CA ALA A 90 3.87 -5.53 -6.27
C ALA A 90 3.50 -4.52 -7.39
N SER A 91 4.05 -4.70 -8.61
CA SER A 91 3.66 -3.89 -9.77
C SER A 91 2.22 -4.16 -10.22
N ALA A 92 1.79 -5.44 -10.20
CA ALA A 92 0.42 -5.80 -10.53
C ALA A 92 -0.58 -5.25 -9.50
N GLY A 93 -0.21 -5.24 -8.22
CA GLY A 93 -1.00 -4.59 -7.17
C GLY A 93 -1.18 -3.09 -7.42
N ALA A 94 -0.13 -2.38 -7.85
CA ALA A 94 -0.25 -0.96 -8.18
C ALA A 94 -1.15 -0.71 -9.42
N GLU A 95 -1.15 -1.62 -10.40
CA GLU A 95 -2.07 -1.57 -11.55
C GLU A 95 -3.52 -1.84 -11.10
N ARG A 96 -3.73 -2.84 -10.23
CA ARG A 96 -5.04 -3.17 -9.67
C ARG A 96 -5.62 -1.99 -8.89
N GLU A 97 -4.85 -1.38 -7.99
CA GLU A 97 -5.28 -0.21 -7.20
C GLU A 97 -5.68 0.98 -8.11
N ALA A 98 -4.89 1.26 -9.15
CA ALA A 98 -5.24 2.29 -10.13
C ALA A 98 -6.57 1.99 -10.82
N TRP A 99 -6.84 0.72 -11.14
CA TRP A 99 -8.10 0.32 -11.73
C TRP A 99 -9.26 0.37 -10.71
N GLU A 100 -9.06 -0.11 -9.49
CA GLU A 100 -10.10 -0.16 -8.46
C GLU A 100 -10.54 1.24 -8.03
N GLU A 101 -9.59 2.15 -7.77
CA GLU A 101 -9.87 3.49 -7.27
C GLU A 101 -10.20 4.51 -8.36
N ALA A 102 -9.65 4.36 -9.57
CA ALA A 102 -9.78 5.35 -10.63
C ALA A 102 -10.27 4.82 -11.97
N ARG A 103 -10.54 3.51 -12.12
CA ARG A 103 -10.76 2.83 -13.42
C ARG A 103 -9.66 3.14 -14.43
N ALA A 104 -8.50 3.53 -13.94
CA ALA A 104 -7.37 3.91 -14.76
C ALA A 104 -6.58 2.69 -15.22
N ARG A 105 -6.37 2.57 -16.53
CA ARG A 105 -5.45 1.58 -17.10
C ARG A 105 -4.07 2.18 -17.18
N ILE A 106 -3.11 1.60 -16.46
CA ILE A 106 -1.75 2.12 -16.41
C ILE A 106 -0.75 1.09 -16.92
N GLU A 107 0.41 1.57 -17.34
CA GLU A 107 1.59 0.76 -17.61
C GLU A 107 2.70 1.22 -16.66
N ILE A 108 3.27 0.28 -15.92
CA ILE A 108 4.36 0.54 -14.99
C ILE A 108 5.65 0.82 -15.76
N GLU A 109 6.28 1.96 -15.49
CA GLU A 109 7.58 2.35 -16.06
C GLU A 109 8.75 1.95 -15.16
N GLY A 110 8.54 1.82 -13.84
CA GLY A 110 9.56 1.39 -12.90
C GLY A 110 9.22 1.75 -11.44
N LEU A 111 10.02 1.23 -10.52
CA LEU A 111 9.91 1.58 -9.10
C LEU A 111 10.43 3.02 -8.90
N LEU A 112 9.55 3.90 -8.42
CA LEU A 112 9.89 5.29 -8.13
C LEU A 112 10.52 5.43 -6.75
N ALA A 113 9.91 4.82 -5.74
CA ALA A 113 10.36 4.99 -4.36
C ALA A 113 9.94 3.83 -3.46
N ILE A 114 10.70 3.67 -2.38
CA ILE A 114 10.36 2.86 -1.21
C ILE A 114 10.29 3.80 -0.02
N TYR A 115 9.13 3.89 0.64
CA TYR A 115 8.97 4.68 1.85
C TYR A 115 8.71 3.79 3.06
N ASP A 116 9.50 3.97 4.10
CA ASP A 116 9.31 3.35 5.39
C ASP A 116 8.46 4.26 6.28
N ILE A 117 7.34 3.74 6.79
CA ILE A 117 6.47 4.45 7.74
C ILE A 117 6.41 3.66 9.05
N PRO A 118 7.49 3.69 9.87
CA PRO A 118 7.62 2.83 11.05
C PRO A 118 6.51 3.03 12.08
N ARG A 119 6.00 4.27 12.21
CA ARG A 119 4.95 4.62 13.17
C ARG A 119 3.68 3.80 13.01
N ILE A 120 3.38 3.32 11.80
CA ILE A 120 2.20 2.51 11.49
C ILE A 120 2.58 1.14 10.92
N SER A 121 3.85 0.76 11.03
CA SER A 121 4.38 -0.52 10.51
C SER A 121 3.99 -0.75 9.04
N GLN A 122 4.31 0.22 8.17
CA GLN A 122 4.09 0.12 6.73
C GLN A 122 5.37 0.32 5.94
N VAL A 123 5.47 -0.38 4.81
CA VAL A 123 6.41 -0.11 3.73
C VAL A 123 5.60 0.19 2.47
N GLN A 124 5.87 1.32 1.84
CA GLN A 124 5.16 1.77 0.65
C GLN A 124 6.06 1.63 -0.59
N LEU A 125 5.62 0.88 -1.58
CA LEU A 125 6.26 0.72 -2.87
C LEU A 125 5.51 1.59 -3.88
N ILE A 126 6.08 2.70 -4.26
CA ILE A 126 5.46 3.63 -5.20
C ILE A 126 6.12 3.49 -6.57
N TYR A 127 5.29 3.23 -7.56
CA TYR A 127 5.71 3.06 -8.94
C TYR A 127 5.51 4.35 -9.75
N ARG A 128 6.35 4.55 -10.73
CA ARG A 128 6.09 5.45 -11.84
C ARG A 128 5.28 4.70 -12.88
N ALA A 129 4.25 5.35 -13.41
CA ALA A 129 3.40 4.76 -14.42
C ALA A 129 2.91 5.83 -15.42
N ARG A 130 2.51 5.37 -16.60
CA ARG A 130 1.75 6.17 -17.57
C ARG A 130 0.35 5.60 -17.72
N LEU A 131 -0.64 6.45 -17.92
CA LEU A 131 -1.96 6.02 -18.31
C LEU A 131 -1.94 5.53 -19.79
N LEU A 132 -2.74 4.53 -20.08
CA LEU A 132 -2.91 4.04 -21.45
C LEU A 132 -3.94 4.86 -22.25
N ASP A 133 -4.83 5.55 -21.54
CA ASP A 133 -5.81 6.52 -22.03
C ASP A 133 -6.24 7.45 -20.90
N ASP A 134 -7.05 8.47 -21.19
CA ASP A 134 -7.59 9.42 -20.21
C ASP A 134 -8.99 9.06 -19.71
N ALA A 135 -9.46 7.87 -19.99
CA ALA A 135 -10.75 7.36 -19.52
C ALA A 135 -10.66 6.95 -18.04
N ILE A 136 -10.84 7.92 -17.14
CA ILE A 136 -10.81 7.74 -15.68
C ILE A 136 -12.22 7.89 -15.11
N GLN A 137 -12.51 7.14 -14.04
CA GLN A 137 -13.78 7.19 -13.32
C GLN A 137 -13.56 6.79 -11.86
N ALA A 138 -14.21 7.49 -10.94
CA ALA A 138 -14.15 7.14 -9.51
C ALA A 138 -14.65 5.71 -9.27
N GLY A 139 -13.86 4.94 -8.55
CA GLY A 139 -14.23 3.64 -8.01
C GLY A 139 -15.01 3.75 -6.71
N SER A 140 -15.27 2.61 -6.04
CA SER A 140 -16.07 2.56 -4.81
C SER A 140 -15.44 3.30 -3.63
N GLU A 141 -14.11 3.37 -3.58
CA GLU A 141 -13.36 4.03 -2.50
C GLU A 141 -12.93 5.46 -2.84
N SER A 142 -13.45 6.02 -3.94
CA SER A 142 -13.12 7.35 -4.43
C SER A 142 -14.36 8.22 -4.58
N LEU A 143 -14.33 9.43 -4.02
CA LEU A 143 -15.35 10.46 -4.23
C LEU A 143 -15.22 11.10 -5.62
N GLU A 144 -13.98 11.27 -6.05
CA GLU A 144 -13.61 11.99 -7.25
C GLU A 144 -12.27 11.49 -7.78
N VAL A 145 -12.06 11.54 -9.08
CA VAL A 145 -10.77 11.30 -9.73
C VAL A 145 -10.50 12.43 -10.70
N LYS A 146 -9.26 12.89 -10.77
CA LYS A 146 -8.90 14.02 -11.64
C LYS A 146 -7.44 13.93 -12.08
N LEU A 147 -7.21 14.39 -13.32
CA LEU A 147 -5.88 14.66 -13.86
C LEU A 147 -5.50 16.11 -13.56
N PHE A 148 -4.48 16.30 -12.74
CA PHE A 148 -4.00 17.61 -12.34
C PHE A 148 -2.76 18.03 -13.12
N GLU A 149 -2.73 19.25 -13.60
CA GLU A 149 -1.46 19.91 -13.93
C GLU A 149 -0.67 20.17 -12.63
N TRP A 150 0.65 20.21 -12.71
CA TRP A 150 1.49 20.40 -11.53
C TRP A 150 1.11 21.62 -10.68
N ALA A 151 0.77 22.74 -11.32
CA ALA A 151 0.38 23.97 -10.65
C ALA A 151 -0.99 23.89 -9.95
N GLU A 152 -1.82 22.94 -10.35
CA GLU A 152 -3.18 22.77 -9.84
C GLU A 152 -3.26 21.75 -8.69
N ILE A 153 -2.17 21.03 -8.39
CA ILE A 153 -2.15 20.01 -7.32
C ILE A 153 -2.55 20.68 -5.99
N PRO A 154 -3.56 20.13 -5.29
CA PRO A 154 -4.05 20.67 -4.03
C PRO A 154 -3.12 20.26 -2.86
N TRP A 155 -1.92 20.82 -2.80
CA TRP A 155 -0.86 20.46 -1.86
C TRP A 155 -1.28 20.46 -0.40
N ASN A 156 -2.19 21.35 0.01
CA ASN A 156 -2.69 21.43 1.38
C ASN A 156 -3.80 20.41 1.69
N GLU A 157 -4.29 19.72 0.67
CA GLU A 157 -5.34 18.71 0.78
C GLU A 157 -4.82 17.31 0.45
N LEU A 158 -3.51 17.10 0.42
CA LEU A 158 -2.93 15.76 0.27
C LEU A 158 -3.13 14.96 1.55
N ALA A 159 -3.58 13.71 1.40
CA ALA A 159 -3.96 12.85 2.51
C ALA A 159 -2.78 12.52 3.44
N PHE A 160 -1.61 12.28 2.88
CA PHE A 160 -0.42 11.83 3.60
C PHE A 160 0.83 12.53 3.08
N PRO A 161 1.84 12.79 3.94
CA PRO A 161 3.10 13.39 3.51
C PRO A 161 3.81 12.62 2.37
N SER A 162 3.74 11.28 2.40
CA SER A 162 4.36 10.43 1.38
C SER A 162 3.84 10.67 -0.04
N ILE A 163 2.62 11.19 -0.18
CA ILE A 163 2.07 11.57 -1.49
C ILE A 163 2.86 12.75 -2.06
N GLY A 164 3.09 13.78 -1.24
CA GLY A 164 3.91 14.93 -1.62
C GLY A 164 5.34 14.53 -2.00
N TRP A 165 5.94 13.62 -1.24
CA TRP A 165 7.28 13.09 -1.55
C TRP A 165 7.30 12.40 -2.92
N ALA A 166 6.32 11.50 -3.16
CA ALA A 166 6.23 10.76 -4.41
C ALA A 166 6.07 11.68 -5.64
N LEU A 167 5.21 12.69 -5.53
CA LEU A 167 5.00 13.68 -6.57
C LEU A 167 6.30 14.45 -6.89
N GLN A 168 7.02 14.89 -5.86
CA GLN A 168 8.29 15.60 -6.04
C GLN A 168 9.37 14.71 -6.63
N HIS A 169 9.53 13.48 -6.11
CA HIS A 169 10.49 12.52 -6.63
C HIS A 169 10.22 12.15 -8.10
N ASP A 170 8.95 12.01 -8.49
CA ASP A 170 8.61 11.75 -9.90
C ASP A 170 9.00 12.94 -10.78
N ARG A 171 8.73 14.18 -10.34
CA ARG A 171 9.10 15.38 -11.06
C ARG A 171 10.62 15.50 -11.25
N GLU A 172 11.38 15.29 -10.17
CA GLU A 172 12.85 15.32 -10.19
C GLU A 172 13.43 14.25 -11.10
N ALA A 173 12.94 13.02 -10.97
CA ALA A 173 13.40 11.89 -11.76
C ALA A 173 13.14 12.09 -13.27
N ARG A 174 12.01 12.66 -13.65
CA ARG A 174 11.72 12.99 -15.05
C ARG A 174 12.64 14.07 -15.59
N ALA A 175 12.91 15.10 -14.80
CA ALA A 175 13.81 16.19 -15.19
C ALA A 175 15.24 15.71 -15.41
N THR A 176 15.72 14.77 -14.60
CA THR A 176 17.09 14.22 -14.64
C THR A 176 17.20 12.94 -15.45
N ARG A 177 16.07 12.35 -15.87
CA ARG A 177 16.00 10.99 -16.44
C ARG A 177 16.65 9.92 -15.56
N ASP A 178 16.58 10.14 -14.23
CA ASP A 178 17.11 9.21 -13.23
C ASP A 178 16.00 8.24 -12.80
N PHE A 179 16.26 6.95 -12.97
CA PHE A 179 15.35 5.86 -12.61
C PHE A 179 15.75 5.13 -11.33
N THR A 180 16.68 5.67 -10.57
CA THR A 180 17.05 5.12 -9.26
C THR A 180 15.90 5.30 -8.29
N ALA A 181 15.49 4.21 -7.61
CA ALA A 181 14.43 4.28 -6.60
C ALA A 181 14.83 5.21 -5.45
N ARG A 182 13.90 6.07 -5.04
CA ARG A 182 14.07 7.02 -3.94
C ARG A 182 13.69 6.40 -2.60
N ILE A 183 14.08 7.07 -1.54
CA ILE A 183 13.71 6.72 -0.16
C ILE A 183 13.07 7.93 0.52
N ASN A 184 12.68 7.80 1.78
CA ASN A 184 12.17 8.91 2.58
C ASN A 184 13.09 10.14 2.49
N PRO A 185 12.52 11.36 2.40
CA PRO A 185 13.30 12.58 2.57
C PRO A 185 13.97 12.62 3.95
N PRO A 186 15.17 13.24 4.06
CA PRO A 186 15.83 13.40 5.35
C PRO A 186 14.93 14.11 6.37
N GLY A 187 14.82 13.55 7.59
CA GLY A 187 14.05 14.15 8.68
C GLY A 187 12.53 13.93 8.62
N SER A 188 12.06 13.03 7.77
CA SER A 188 10.63 12.67 7.65
C SER A 188 10.17 11.64 8.68
#